data_5678d98c8c2a745937430dfba30f51e3
#
_entry.id   5678d98c8c2a745937430dfba30f51e3
#
_cell.length_a   1.000
_cell.length_b   1.000
_cell.length_c   1.000
_cell.angle_alpha   90.00
_cell.angle_beta   90.00
_cell.angle_gamma   90.00
#
_symmetry.space_group_name_H-M   'P 1'
#
loop_
_entity.id
_entity.type
_entity.pdbx_description
1 polymer ?
#
loop_
_entity_poly.entity_id
_entity_poly.type
_entity_poly.pdbx_seq_one_letter_code
_entity_poly.pdbx_strand_id
1 'polypeptide(L)'
;MNSLFDEFRTICSHLNQVGITPTLMGSLGFEYRSNEEWRPSDIDIHVPGDPRGWEAPDHLRIYDWDKIMKVMKDLGYVLIDIHEHEFQKDRVSVEFGSIDSLPDFAGVSESDIELIHIEGITFRLP
;
A
#
# COMPACT_ATOMS: atom_id res chain seq x y z
N MET A 1 7.61 1.69 21.30
CA MET A 1 8.11 0.77 20.29
C MET A 1 7.20 0.82 19.07
N ASN A 2 7.74 1.12 17.90
CA ASN A 2 6.92 1.24 16.69
C ASN A 2 6.62 -0.13 16.11
N SER A 3 5.35 -0.42 15.94
CA SER A 3 4.92 -1.61 15.21
C SER A 3 4.96 -1.35 13.71
N LEU A 4 4.89 -2.40 12.92
CA LEU A 4 4.81 -2.26 11.46
C LEU A 4 3.52 -1.54 11.05
N PHE A 5 2.44 -1.73 11.81
CA PHE A 5 1.20 -1.00 11.57
C PHE A 5 1.36 0.49 11.85
N ASP A 6 2.15 0.88 12.86
CA ASP A 6 2.44 2.30 13.13
C ASP A 6 3.18 2.94 11.94
N GLU A 7 4.09 2.18 11.32
CA GLU A 7 4.77 2.63 10.12
C GLU A 7 3.78 2.83 8.96
N PHE A 8 2.85 1.88 8.77
CA PHE A 8 1.79 2.02 7.78
C PHE A 8 0.93 3.26 8.06
N ARG A 9 0.59 3.52 9.33
CA ARG A 9 -0.21 4.70 9.70
C ARG A 9 0.47 6.00 9.27
N THR A 10 1.77 6.09 9.47
CA THR A 10 2.55 7.25 9.04
C THR A 10 2.50 7.42 7.53
N ILE A 11 2.73 6.35 6.78
CA ILE A 11 2.65 6.36 5.32
C ILE A 11 1.24 6.74 4.86
N CYS A 12 0.23 6.12 5.45
CA CYS A 12 -1.18 6.36 5.11
C CYS A 12 -1.57 7.82 5.34
N SER A 13 -1.15 8.40 6.46
CA SER A 13 -1.42 9.80 6.77
C SER A 13 -0.88 10.73 5.67
N HIS A 14 0.35 10.49 5.23
CA HIS A 14 0.96 11.31 4.18
C HIS A 14 0.32 11.09 2.81
N LEU A 15 -0.07 9.85 2.51
CA LEU A 15 -0.79 9.55 1.26
C LEU A 15 -2.17 10.23 1.26
N ASN A 16 -2.88 10.20 2.40
CA ASN A 16 -4.16 10.89 2.52
C ASN A 16 -4.02 12.40 2.26
N GLN A 17 -2.94 13.00 2.70
CA GLN A 17 -2.69 14.44 2.50
C GLN A 17 -2.54 14.82 1.03
N VAL A 18 -2.12 13.89 0.19
CA VAL A 18 -2.02 14.13 -1.25
C VAL A 18 -3.19 13.54 -2.05
N GLY A 19 -4.26 13.17 -1.35
CA GLY A 19 -5.50 12.71 -1.97
C GLY A 19 -5.54 11.23 -2.33
N ILE A 20 -4.67 10.42 -1.75
CA ILE A 20 -4.60 8.98 -2.01
C ILE A 20 -5.14 8.21 -0.81
N THR A 21 -6.10 7.31 -1.06
CA THR A 21 -6.61 6.37 -0.05
C THR A 21 -6.02 4.99 -0.36
N PRO A 22 -5.03 4.53 0.42
CA PRO A 22 -4.40 3.25 0.14
C PRO A 22 -5.27 2.08 0.58
N THR A 23 -5.09 0.93 -0.07
CA THR A 23 -5.64 -0.35 0.36
C THR A 23 -4.52 -1.16 0.98
N LEU A 24 -4.68 -1.56 2.23
CA LEU A 24 -3.69 -2.37 2.94
C LEU A 24 -3.89 -3.83 2.58
N MET A 25 -2.87 -4.44 2.02
CA MET A 25 -2.90 -5.81 1.53
C MET A 25 -1.90 -6.67 2.29
N GLY A 26 -1.78 -7.93 1.88
CA GLY A 26 -0.77 -8.83 2.41
C GLY A 26 -0.98 -9.22 3.87
N SER A 27 0.09 -9.70 4.51
CA SER A 27 0.02 -10.23 5.87
C SER A 27 -0.30 -9.15 6.92
N LEU A 28 0.11 -7.92 6.71
CA LEU A 28 -0.24 -6.84 7.65
C LEU A 28 -1.74 -6.53 7.62
N GLY A 29 -2.36 -6.53 6.44
CA GLY A 29 -3.80 -6.37 6.30
C GLY A 29 -4.55 -7.52 6.96
N PHE A 30 -4.08 -8.74 6.77
CA PHE A 30 -4.65 -9.92 7.40
C PHE A 30 -4.55 -9.85 8.93
N GLU A 31 -3.40 -9.44 9.45
CA GLU A 31 -3.18 -9.27 10.89
C GLU A 31 -4.19 -8.28 11.49
N TYR A 32 -4.37 -7.13 10.85
CA TYR A 32 -5.33 -6.13 11.31
C TYR A 32 -6.75 -6.68 11.33
N ARG A 33 -7.16 -7.38 10.27
CA ARG A 33 -8.52 -7.90 10.11
C ARG A 33 -8.83 -9.03 11.09
N SER A 34 -7.89 -9.98 11.23
CA SER A 34 -8.09 -11.18 12.05
C SER A 34 -7.71 -11.01 13.51
N ASN A 35 -7.01 -9.94 13.84
CA ASN A 35 -6.45 -9.69 15.17
C ASN A 35 -5.52 -10.82 15.63
N GLU A 36 -4.82 -11.46 14.70
CA GLU A 36 -3.82 -12.48 15.00
C GLU A 36 -2.41 -11.90 14.99
N GLU A 37 -1.52 -12.46 15.80
CA GLU A 37 -0.14 -12.01 15.87
C GLU A 37 0.72 -12.63 14.78
N TRP A 38 0.67 -12.04 13.59
CA TRP A 38 1.64 -12.31 12.55
C TRP A 38 2.83 -11.37 12.75
N ARG A 39 3.95 -11.68 12.11
CA ARG A 39 5.13 -10.81 12.16
C ARG A 39 5.58 -10.48 10.73
N PRO A 40 4.78 -9.69 10.01
CA PRO A 40 5.16 -9.33 8.65
C PRO A 40 6.40 -8.43 8.67
N SER A 41 7.27 -8.62 7.67
CA SER A 41 8.43 -7.74 7.44
C SER A 41 8.11 -6.68 6.39
N ASP A 42 7.01 -6.83 5.69
CA ASP A 42 6.64 -6.03 4.52
C ASP A 42 5.28 -5.40 4.69
N ILE A 43 5.14 -4.23 4.11
CA ILE A 43 3.86 -3.56 3.96
C ILE A 43 3.49 -3.61 2.49
N ASP A 44 2.33 -4.16 2.17
CA ASP A 44 1.83 -4.28 0.80
C ASP A 44 0.64 -3.33 0.66
N ILE A 45 0.79 -2.33 -0.20
CA ILE A 45 -0.19 -1.25 -0.37
C ILE A 45 -0.66 -1.24 -1.82
N HIS A 46 -1.97 -1.26 -2.03
CA HIS A 46 -2.54 -1.05 -3.36
C HIS A 46 -3.17 0.34 -3.44
N VAL A 47 -2.96 0.99 -4.58
CA VAL A 47 -3.43 2.35 -4.86
C VAL A 47 -4.02 2.37 -6.28
N PRO A 48 -4.76 3.44 -6.67
CA PRO A 48 -5.28 3.51 -8.04
C PRO A 48 -4.19 3.35 -9.08
N GLY A 49 -4.46 2.52 -10.07
CA GLY A 49 -3.48 2.20 -11.09
C GLY A 49 -4.10 1.50 -12.29
N ASP A 50 -3.24 1.02 -13.19
CA ASP A 50 -3.64 0.36 -14.42
C ASP A 50 -4.27 -1.01 -14.09
N PRO A 51 -5.47 -1.32 -14.60
CA PRO A 51 -6.10 -2.62 -14.35
C PRO A 51 -5.34 -3.82 -14.94
N ARG A 52 -4.40 -3.59 -15.86
CA ARG A 52 -3.55 -4.66 -16.37
C ARG A 52 -2.55 -5.17 -15.32
N GLY A 53 -2.31 -4.40 -14.26
CA GLY A 53 -1.37 -4.77 -13.20
C GLY A 53 0.03 -5.02 -13.75
N TRP A 54 0.57 -6.21 -13.52
CA TRP A 54 1.93 -6.57 -13.93
C TRP A 54 2.16 -6.52 -15.44
N GLU A 55 1.11 -6.57 -16.25
CA GLU A 55 1.21 -6.48 -17.70
C GLU A 55 1.36 -5.03 -18.18
N ALA A 56 1.11 -4.06 -17.32
CA ALA A 56 1.32 -2.65 -17.65
C ALA A 56 2.80 -2.29 -17.56
N PRO A 57 3.29 -1.35 -18.40
CA PRO A 57 4.65 -0.82 -18.23
C PRO A 57 4.84 -0.25 -16.83
N ASP A 58 6.06 -0.40 -16.27
CA ASP A 58 6.36 0.01 -14.90
C ASP A 58 5.96 1.46 -14.60
N HIS A 59 6.20 2.36 -15.54
CA HIS A 59 5.94 3.79 -15.35
C HIS A 59 4.47 4.17 -15.49
N LEU A 60 3.61 3.26 -15.95
CA LEU A 60 2.17 3.49 -16.11
C LEU A 60 1.32 2.67 -15.12
N ARG A 61 1.94 1.71 -14.42
CA ARG A 61 1.20 0.77 -13.58
C ARG A 61 0.49 1.45 -12.41
N ILE A 62 1.13 2.44 -11.79
CA ILE A 62 0.61 3.17 -10.64
C ILE A 62 0.31 4.60 -11.06
N TYR A 63 -0.94 5.04 -10.89
CA TYR A 63 -1.29 6.45 -11.10
C TYR A 63 -0.71 7.26 -9.94
N ASP A 64 -0.51 8.57 -10.14
CA ASP A 64 0.07 9.43 -9.11
C ASP A 64 1.43 8.95 -8.57
N TRP A 65 2.19 8.21 -9.40
CA TRP A 65 3.46 7.64 -8.98
C TRP A 65 4.45 8.71 -8.47
N ASP A 66 4.45 9.89 -9.10
CA ASP A 66 5.33 11.00 -8.68
C ASP A 66 4.99 11.47 -7.26
N LYS A 67 3.71 11.51 -6.92
CA LYS A 67 3.27 11.88 -5.55
C LYS A 67 3.71 10.84 -4.54
N ILE A 68 3.58 9.56 -4.89
CA ILE A 68 3.97 8.44 -4.03
C ILE A 68 5.48 8.48 -3.82
N MET A 69 6.26 8.67 -4.88
CA MET A 69 7.72 8.78 -4.79
C MET A 69 8.13 9.89 -3.82
N LYS A 70 7.48 11.04 -3.92
CA LYS A 70 7.80 12.17 -3.03
C LYS A 70 7.45 11.85 -1.58
N VAL A 71 6.28 11.28 -1.32
CA VAL A 71 5.87 10.89 0.02
C VAL A 71 6.89 9.92 0.63
N MET A 72 7.24 8.87 -0.09
CA MET A 72 8.15 7.85 0.43
C MET A 72 9.55 8.42 0.67
N LYS A 73 10.04 9.26 -0.25
CA LYS A 73 11.34 9.92 -0.08
C LYS A 73 11.34 10.82 1.15
N ASP A 74 10.29 11.60 1.34
CA ASP A 74 10.18 12.51 2.48
C ASP A 74 10.15 11.75 3.81
N LEU A 75 9.65 10.51 3.80
CA LEU A 75 9.62 9.65 4.97
C LEU A 75 10.92 8.84 5.17
N GLY A 76 11.90 9.02 4.29
CA GLY A 76 13.21 8.38 4.42
C GLY A 76 13.32 7.04 3.69
N TYR A 77 12.36 6.69 2.85
CA TYR A 77 12.42 5.46 2.07
C TYR A 77 13.23 5.63 0.80
N VAL A 78 13.86 4.56 0.37
CA VAL A 78 14.63 4.49 -0.89
C VAL A 78 13.95 3.48 -1.81
N LEU A 79 13.77 3.87 -3.07
CA LEU A 79 13.25 2.94 -4.09
C LEU A 79 14.34 1.93 -4.42
N ILE A 80 14.07 0.64 -4.18
CA ILE A 80 15.03 -0.43 -4.41
C ILE A 80 14.71 -1.27 -5.64
N ASP A 81 13.46 -1.26 -6.09
CA ASP A 81 13.05 -2.03 -7.27
C ASP A 81 11.87 -1.33 -7.94
N ILE A 82 12.12 -0.74 -9.12
CA ILE A 82 11.07 -0.05 -9.86
C ILE A 82 10.04 -1.02 -10.46
N HIS A 83 10.47 -2.22 -10.83
CA HIS A 83 9.54 -3.21 -11.39
C HIS A 83 8.51 -3.64 -10.34
N GLU A 84 8.95 -3.85 -9.10
CA GLU A 84 8.08 -4.21 -7.98
C GLU A 84 7.44 -3.00 -7.31
N HIS A 85 7.83 -1.78 -7.68
CA HIS A 85 7.46 -0.54 -6.98
C HIS A 85 7.75 -0.67 -5.48
N GLU A 86 8.95 -1.15 -5.16
CA GLU A 86 9.36 -1.47 -3.79
C GLU A 86 10.31 -0.45 -3.22
N PHE A 87 10.00 -0.03 -1.99
CA PHE A 87 10.83 0.89 -1.20
C PHE A 87 11.34 0.19 0.05
N GLN A 88 12.45 0.68 0.59
CA GLN A 88 13.01 0.15 1.83
C GLN A 88 13.53 1.28 2.72
N LYS A 89 13.29 1.14 4.02
CA LYS A 89 13.88 1.97 5.07
C LYS A 89 14.16 1.05 6.25
N ASP A 90 15.43 0.99 6.70
CA ASP A 90 15.85 0.08 7.75
C ASP A 90 15.46 -1.37 7.40
N ARG A 91 14.61 -2.00 8.19
CA ARG A 91 14.15 -3.37 7.96
C ARG A 91 12.73 -3.44 7.40
N VAL A 92 12.17 -2.29 7.01
CA VAL A 92 10.81 -2.23 6.49
C VAL A 92 10.86 -2.16 4.97
N SER A 93 10.14 -3.07 4.33
CA SER A 93 9.93 -3.08 2.89
C SER A 93 8.49 -2.69 2.60
N VAL A 94 8.27 -1.81 1.62
CA VAL A 94 6.94 -1.36 1.22
C VAL A 94 6.80 -1.52 -0.29
N GLU A 95 5.82 -2.31 -0.72
CA GLU A 95 5.50 -2.50 -2.13
C GLU A 95 4.18 -1.84 -2.48
N PHE A 96 4.12 -1.22 -3.66
CA PHE A 96 2.89 -0.62 -4.18
C PHE A 96 2.39 -1.42 -5.38
N GLY A 97 1.08 -1.67 -5.42
CA GLY A 97 0.41 -2.33 -6.53
C GLY A 97 -0.84 -1.57 -6.96
N SER A 98 -1.41 -1.96 -8.08
CA SER A 98 -2.64 -1.35 -8.61
C SER A 98 -3.86 -2.04 -8.00
N ILE A 99 -4.70 -1.26 -7.28
CA ILE A 99 -5.96 -1.79 -6.73
C ILE A 99 -6.90 -2.22 -7.86
N ASP A 100 -6.80 -1.58 -9.01
CA ASP A 100 -7.70 -1.82 -10.13
C ASP A 100 -7.42 -3.15 -10.85
N SER A 101 -6.28 -3.80 -10.53
CA SER A 101 -5.97 -5.14 -11.07
C SER A 101 -6.47 -6.29 -10.18
N LEU A 102 -6.94 -6.00 -8.97
CA LEU A 102 -7.33 -7.05 -8.00
C LEU A 102 -8.44 -7.98 -8.49
N PRO A 103 -9.50 -7.49 -9.17
CA PRO A 103 -10.56 -8.38 -9.63
C PRO A 103 -10.06 -9.50 -10.54
N ASP A 104 -9.05 -9.23 -11.35
CA ASP A 104 -8.49 -10.20 -12.28
C ASP A 104 -7.55 -11.20 -11.62
N PHE A 105 -6.82 -10.77 -10.58
CA PHE A 105 -5.77 -11.58 -9.98
C PHE A 105 -6.18 -12.25 -8.67
N ALA A 106 -6.97 -11.57 -7.86
CA ALA A 106 -7.29 -12.05 -6.52
C ALA A 106 -8.74 -12.49 -6.35
N GLY A 107 -9.58 -12.33 -7.38
CA GLY A 107 -11.01 -12.64 -7.28
C GLY A 107 -11.75 -11.75 -6.28
N VAL A 108 -11.14 -10.62 -5.92
CA VAL A 108 -11.73 -9.67 -4.98
C VAL A 108 -12.60 -8.70 -5.76
N SER A 109 -13.85 -8.52 -5.34
CA SER A 109 -14.72 -7.52 -5.93
C SER A 109 -14.66 -6.23 -5.11
N GLU A 110 -15.08 -5.12 -5.72
CA GLU A 110 -15.09 -3.82 -5.05
C GLU A 110 -15.94 -3.83 -3.78
N SER A 111 -17.02 -4.62 -3.77
CA SER A 111 -17.88 -4.77 -2.60
C SER A 111 -17.24 -5.51 -1.43
N ASP A 112 -16.13 -6.20 -1.68
CA ASP A 112 -15.40 -6.93 -0.63
C ASP A 112 -14.36 -6.03 0.06
N ILE A 113 -14.20 -4.78 -0.38
CA ILE A 113 -13.22 -3.85 0.13
C ILE A 113 -13.89 -2.85 1.06
N GLU A 114 -13.49 -2.86 2.31
CA GLU A 114 -14.06 -2.03 3.37
C GLU A 114 -13.26 -0.76 3.57
N LEU A 115 -13.95 0.37 3.77
CA LEU A 115 -13.30 1.65 4.06
C LEU A 115 -13.19 1.82 5.58
N ILE A 116 -11.98 2.08 6.05
CA ILE A 116 -11.66 2.19 7.47
C ILE A 116 -11.22 3.62 7.78
N HIS A 117 -11.81 4.20 8.83
CA HIS A 117 -11.42 5.50 9.38
C HIS A 117 -11.03 5.32 10.82
N ILE A 118 -9.75 5.50 11.14
CA ILE A 118 -9.27 5.43 12.53
C ILE A 118 -8.17 6.48 12.74
N GLU A 119 -8.18 7.10 13.91
CA GLU A 119 -7.10 7.97 14.39
C GLU A 119 -6.58 8.96 13.33
N GLY A 120 -7.50 9.52 12.56
CA GLY A 120 -7.17 10.54 11.56
C GLY A 120 -6.68 10.01 10.22
N ILE A 121 -6.63 8.70 10.01
CA ILE A 121 -6.27 8.11 8.73
C ILE A 121 -7.46 7.38 8.10
N THR A 122 -7.40 7.25 6.77
CA THR A 122 -8.40 6.55 5.97
C THR A 122 -7.69 5.57 5.05
N PHE A 123 -8.07 4.31 5.12
CA PHE A 123 -7.53 3.28 4.24
C PHE A 123 -8.59 2.21 3.98
N ARG A 124 -8.28 1.28 3.06
CA ARG A 124 -9.20 0.20 2.72
C ARG A 124 -8.62 -1.14 3.07
N LEU A 125 -9.49 -2.10 3.38
CA LEU A 125 -9.15 -3.50 3.63
C LEU A 125 -10.05 -4.40 2.78
N PRO A 126 -9.50 -5.37 2.08
CA PRO A 126 -10.30 -6.39 1.41
C PRO A 126 -10.99 -7.35 2.38
#